data_ad3113a78ed30548e420e1c9e7c8dac3
#
_entry.id   ad3113a78ed30548e420e1c9e7c8dac3
#
_cell.length_a   1.000
_cell.length_b   1.000
_cell.length_c   1.000
_cell.angle_alpha   90.00
_cell.angle_beta   90.00
_cell.angle_gamma   90.00
#
_symmetry.space_group_name_H-M   'P 1'
#
loop_
_entity.id
_entity.type
_entity.pdbx_description
1 polymer ?
#
loop_
_entity_poly.entity_id
_entity_poly.type
_entity_poly.pdbx_seq_one_letter_code
_entity_poly.pdbx_strand_id
1 'polypeptide(L)'
;MRKAEIESQEYRFLNRSLWSHLQSLKSTVSFMQTGAHPDDEASRLLAKLSLDEGYHVSYVNAVRGQGGQNSIGPERDDSLGALRTIELLKAMSVLRVDIGWLADNRDSSINDFGLSKSAEETFGFWDKEHTIKRMILMVRAYKPDIIFLLFLM
;
A
#
# COMPACT_ATOMS: atom_id res chain seq x y z
N MET A 1 10.83 13.17 -7.23
CA MET A 1 11.38 12.03 -6.49
C MET A 1 11.48 12.30 -5.00
N ARG A 2 12.16 13.34 -4.51
CA ARG A 2 12.34 13.60 -3.07
C ARG A 2 11.07 13.88 -2.26
N LYS A 3 10.02 14.43 -2.85
CA LYS A 3 8.80 14.81 -2.09
C LYS A 3 7.92 13.61 -1.72
N ALA A 4 7.76 12.63 -2.61
CA ALA A 4 7.03 11.39 -2.32
C ALA A 4 7.80 10.48 -1.35
N GLU A 5 9.15 10.51 -1.38
CA GLU A 5 9.99 9.82 -0.39
C GLU A 5 9.88 10.46 1.00
N ILE A 6 9.77 11.79 1.07
CA ILE A 6 9.63 12.53 2.32
C ILE A 6 8.23 12.29 2.93
N GLU A 7 7.17 12.33 2.12
CA GLU A 7 5.80 12.05 2.59
C GLU A 7 5.67 10.63 3.11
N SER A 8 6.27 9.62 2.47
CA SER A 8 6.26 8.24 2.98
C SER A 8 7.06 8.09 4.28
N GLN A 9 8.13 8.86 4.47
CA GLN A 9 8.91 8.86 5.70
C GLN A 9 8.22 9.60 6.86
N GLU A 10 7.52 10.71 6.59
CA GLU A 10 6.77 11.44 7.63
C GLU A 10 5.64 10.59 8.23
N TYR A 11 4.92 9.81 7.42
CA TYR A 11 3.92 8.87 7.93
C TYR A 11 4.50 7.72 8.75
N ARG A 12 5.77 7.37 8.56
CA ARG A 12 6.47 6.34 9.34
C ARG A 12 6.61 6.67 10.82
N PHE A 13 6.68 7.94 11.19
CA PHE A 13 7.10 8.34 12.54
C PHE A 13 6.00 8.98 13.39
N LEU A 14 4.91 9.44 12.80
CA LEU A 14 3.99 10.37 13.46
C LEU A 14 3.08 9.79 14.55
N ASN A 15 2.97 8.45 14.71
CA ASN A 15 2.04 7.86 15.70
C ASN A 15 2.51 6.58 16.40
N ARG A 16 3.80 6.33 16.49
CA ARG A 16 4.30 5.12 17.17
C ARG A 16 4.60 5.40 18.63
N SER A 17 3.96 4.67 19.56
CA SER A 17 4.33 4.68 20.98
C SER A 17 5.74 4.13 21.19
N LEU A 18 6.40 4.49 22.31
CA LEU A 18 7.70 3.94 22.69
C LEU A 18 7.69 2.40 22.69
N TRP A 19 6.61 1.78 23.20
CA TRP A 19 6.43 0.32 23.17
C TRP A 19 6.47 -0.24 21.76
N SER A 20 5.85 0.45 20.84
CA SER A 20 5.83 0.11 19.41
C SER A 20 7.23 0.05 18.79
N HIS A 21 8.07 1.04 19.13
CA HIS A 21 9.46 1.06 18.68
C HIS A 21 10.27 -0.08 19.31
N LEU A 22 10.06 -0.35 20.60
CA LEU A 22 10.72 -1.47 21.29
C LEU A 22 10.33 -2.83 20.68
N GLN A 23 9.08 -3.03 20.30
CA GLN A 23 8.65 -4.26 19.64
C GLN A 23 9.34 -4.47 18.29
N SER A 24 9.53 -3.40 17.50
CA SER A 24 10.23 -3.51 16.21
C SER A 24 11.73 -3.84 16.33
N LEU A 25 12.30 -3.78 17.52
CA LEU A 25 13.69 -4.21 17.79
C LEU A 25 13.82 -5.74 17.97
N LYS A 26 12.71 -6.47 18.06
CA LYS A 26 12.73 -7.94 18.22
C LYS A 26 13.18 -8.66 16.95
N SER A 27 13.00 -8.05 15.80
CA SER A 27 13.28 -8.67 14.52
C SER A 27 13.90 -7.68 13.54
N THR A 28 14.78 -8.18 12.69
CA THR A 28 15.33 -7.44 11.54
C THR A 28 14.63 -7.81 10.24
N VAL A 29 13.65 -8.73 10.29
CA VAL A 29 12.93 -9.20 9.09
C VAL A 29 12.02 -8.11 8.57
N SER A 30 12.12 -7.86 7.27
CA SER A 30 11.26 -6.97 6.50
C SER A 30 10.29 -7.76 5.63
N PHE A 31 9.00 -7.49 5.78
CA PHE A 31 7.94 -8.15 5.02
C PHE A 31 7.15 -7.11 4.23
N MET A 32 6.91 -7.39 2.96
CA MET A 32 6.07 -6.57 2.09
C MET A 32 4.91 -7.38 1.57
N GLN A 33 3.69 -6.88 1.73
CA GLN A 33 2.53 -7.34 0.99
C GLN A 33 2.22 -6.37 -0.14
N THR A 34 1.78 -6.89 -1.29
CA THR A 34 1.21 -6.07 -2.37
C THR A 34 -0.29 -6.29 -2.48
N GLY A 35 -1.02 -5.29 -2.96
CA GLY A 35 -2.44 -5.36 -3.27
C GLY A 35 -2.79 -4.44 -4.42
N ALA A 36 -3.94 -4.66 -5.06
CA ALA A 36 -4.44 -3.78 -6.11
C ALA A 36 -5.16 -2.56 -5.52
N HIS A 37 -6.07 -2.78 -4.57
CA HIS A 37 -6.96 -1.78 -4.00
C HIS A 37 -6.82 -1.68 -2.47
N PRO A 38 -7.28 -0.55 -1.86
CA PRO A 38 -7.40 -0.43 -0.41
C PRO A 38 -8.51 -1.34 0.13
N ASP A 39 -8.25 -2.54 0.50
CA ASP A 39 -9.04 -3.62 1.10
C ASP A 39 -8.52 -5.02 0.73
N ASP A 40 -7.49 -5.07 -0.10
CA ASP A 40 -6.83 -6.34 -0.46
C ASP A 40 -5.81 -6.79 0.61
N GLU A 41 -5.63 -6.02 1.67
CA GLU A 41 -4.66 -6.38 2.69
C GLU A 41 -5.12 -7.58 3.54
N ALA A 42 -4.19 -8.49 3.80
CA ALA A 42 -4.36 -9.59 4.75
C ALA A 42 -4.19 -9.06 6.19
N SER A 43 -5.13 -8.21 6.67
CA SER A 43 -5.01 -7.45 7.92
C SER A 43 -4.61 -8.30 9.12
N ARG A 44 -5.11 -9.55 9.24
CA ARG A 44 -4.75 -10.47 10.33
C ARG A 44 -3.29 -10.90 10.25
N LEU A 45 -2.79 -11.19 9.05
CA LEU A 45 -1.38 -11.55 8.82
C LEU A 45 -0.48 -10.37 9.13
N LEU A 46 -0.81 -9.18 8.60
CA LEU A 46 -0.04 -7.97 8.83
C LEU A 46 0.01 -7.61 10.32
N ALA A 47 -1.12 -7.73 11.03
CA ALA A 47 -1.18 -7.53 12.47
C ALA A 47 -0.27 -8.52 13.23
N LYS A 48 -0.33 -9.81 12.91
CA LYS A 48 0.51 -10.84 13.53
C LYS A 48 1.99 -10.53 13.34
N LEU A 49 2.41 -10.24 12.12
CA LEU A 49 3.82 -10.00 11.80
C LEU A 49 4.33 -8.69 12.45
N SER A 50 3.56 -7.62 12.38
CA SER A 50 3.98 -6.32 12.88
C SER A 50 3.84 -6.18 14.40
N LEU A 51 2.67 -6.54 14.97
CA LEU A 51 2.37 -6.28 16.38
C LEU A 51 2.92 -7.33 17.31
N ASP A 52 2.98 -8.59 16.88
CA ASP A 52 3.37 -9.72 17.72
C ASP A 52 4.82 -10.16 17.46
N GLU A 53 5.18 -10.40 16.19
CA GLU A 53 6.53 -10.84 15.82
C GLU A 53 7.55 -9.71 15.73
N GLY A 54 7.10 -8.46 15.62
CA GLY A 54 7.97 -7.29 15.55
C GLY A 54 8.64 -7.08 14.18
N TYR A 55 8.10 -7.66 13.11
CA TYR A 55 8.62 -7.47 11.75
C TYR A 55 8.42 -6.03 11.28
N HIS A 56 9.29 -5.59 10.40
CA HIS A 56 9.11 -4.37 9.63
C HIS A 56 8.17 -4.66 8.47
N VAL A 57 6.91 -4.29 8.61
CA VAL A 57 5.86 -4.64 7.64
C VAL A 57 5.50 -3.44 6.78
N SER A 58 5.46 -3.65 5.47
CA SER A 58 4.96 -2.67 4.49
C SER A 58 3.84 -3.26 3.65
N TYR A 59 2.89 -2.41 3.28
CA TYR A 59 1.83 -2.71 2.32
C TYR A 59 1.94 -1.77 1.13
N VAL A 60 2.15 -2.33 -0.06
CA VAL A 60 2.26 -1.57 -1.31
C VAL A 60 1.01 -1.80 -2.13
N ASN A 61 0.23 -0.74 -2.29
CA ASN A 61 -1.03 -0.75 -3.01
C ASN A 61 -0.87 -0.16 -4.42
N ALA A 62 -1.53 -0.73 -5.42
CA ALA A 62 -1.39 -0.24 -6.79
C ALA A 62 -2.15 1.08 -6.97
N VAL A 63 -3.45 1.09 -6.70
CA VAL A 63 -4.34 2.23 -6.91
C VAL A 63 -5.09 2.62 -5.63
N ARG A 64 -5.81 3.74 -5.68
CA ARG A 64 -6.53 4.27 -4.51
C ARG A 64 -7.99 3.82 -4.44
N GLY A 65 -8.45 2.99 -5.39
CA GLY A 65 -9.79 2.44 -5.42
C GLY A 65 -10.87 3.46 -5.81
N GLN A 66 -10.51 4.47 -6.58
CA GLN A 66 -11.43 5.50 -7.05
C GLN A 66 -12.52 4.97 -7.98
N GLY A 67 -12.26 3.87 -8.71
CA GLY A 67 -13.25 3.18 -9.57
C GLY A 67 -14.18 2.23 -8.82
N GLY A 68 -14.02 2.10 -7.50
CA GLY A 68 -14.83 1.19 -6.68
C GLY A 68 -16.26 1.67 -6.45
N GLN A 69 -17.05 0.79 -5.82
CA GLN A 69 -18.40 1.10 -5.37
C GLN A 69 -18.39 1.62 -3.93
N ASN A 70 -19.26 2.58 -3.64
CA ASN A 70 -19.53 3.04 -2.29
C ASN A 70 -21.02 2.87 -1.97
N SER A 71 -21.33 1.95 -1.07
CA SER A 71 -22.71 1.69 -0.59
C SER A 71 -23.07 2.48 0.66
N ILE A 72 -22.10 3.17 1.28
CA ILE A 72 -22.27 3.85 2.57
C ILE A 72 -22.53 5.35 2.35
N GLY A 73 -21.86 5.95 1.37
CA GLY A 73 -21.90 7.39 1.13
C GLY A 73 -22.00 7.78 -0.35
N PRO A 74 -22.07 9.09 -0.62
CA PRO A 74 -22.21 9.63 -1.97
C PRO A 74 -20.88 9.73 -2.73
N GLU A 75 -19.75 9.50 -2.06
CA GLU A 75 -18.43 9.69 -2.65
C GLU A 75 -18.23 8.78 -3.86
N ARG A 76 -17.70 9.34 -4.94
CA ARG A 76 -17.40 8.67 -6.19
C ARG A 76 -16.07 9.20 -6.73
N ASP A 77 -15.45 8.45 -7.62
CA ASP A 77 -14.23 8.84 -8.32
C ASP A 77 -13.12 9.32 -7.36
N ASP A 78 -12.54 10.48 -7.60
CA ASP A 78 -11.45 11.02 -6.79
C ASP A 78 -11.81 11.22 -5.31
N SER A 79 -13.07 11.57 -5.00
CA SER A 79 -13.52 11.72 -3.62
C SER A 79 -13.57 10.37 -2.90
N LEU A 80 -13.96 9.31 -3.58
CA LEU A 80 -13.90 7.95 -3.06
C LEU A 80 -12.46 7.49 -2.86
N GLY A 81 -11.58 7.74 -3.83
CA GLY A 81 -10.16 7.43 -3.71
C GLY A 81 -9.49 8.15 -2.54
N ALA A 82 -9.85 9.41 -2.30
CA ALA A 82 -9.37 10.17 -1.14
C ALA A 82 -9.88 9.58 0.18
N LEU A 83 -11.17 9.24 0.27
CA LEU A 83 -11.76 8.61 1.45
C LEU A 83 -11.08 7.28 1.76
N ARG A 84 -11.01 6.37 0.80
CA ARG A 84 -10.37 5.04 0.95
C ARG A 84 -8.88 5.15 1.30
N THR A 85 -8.19 6.15 0.78
CA THR A 85 -6.80 6.45 1.17
C THR A 85 -6.69 6.78 2.65
N ILE A 86 -7.56 7.66 3.17
CA ILE A 86 -7.57 8.05 4.59
C ILE A 86 -7.92 6.85 5.48
N GLU A 87 -8.88 6.04 5.08
CA GLU A 87 -9.28 4.84 5.82
C GLU A 87 -8.14 3.84 5.89
N LEU A 88 -7.48 3.55 4.76
CA LEU A 88 -6.33 2.65 4.72
C LEU A 88 -5.15 3.18 5.56
N LEU A 89 -4.84 4.47 5.48
CA LEU A 89 -3.80 5.09 6.31
C LEU A 89 -4.08 4.91 7.81
N LYS A 90 -5.33 5.09 8.23
CA LYS A 90 -5.74 4.87 9.62
C LYS A 90 -5.64 3.40 10.02
N ALA A 91 -6.11 2.48 9.19
CA ALA A 91 -6.02 1.04 9.45
C ALA A 91 -4.56 0.59 9.58
N MET A 92 -3.70 0.99 8.64
CA MET A 92 -2.28 0.64 8.66
C MET A 92 -1.53 1.29 9.83
N SER A 93 -1.92 2.49 10.24
CA SER A 93 -1.39 3.11 11.46
C SER A 93 -1.66 2.27 12.71
N VAL A 94 -2.86 1.72 12.85
CA VAL A 94 -3.22 0.79 13.94
C VAL A 94 -2.39 -0.49 13.87
N LEU A 95 -2.22 -1.04 12.68
CA LEU A 95 -1.44 -2.26 12.45
C LEU A 95 0.08 -2.05 12.46
N ARG A 96 0.56 -0.80 12.53
CA ARG A 96 1.98 -0.43 12.43
C ARG A 96 2.62 -0.88 11.12
N VAL A 97 1.90 -0.75 10.04
CA VAL A 97 2.31 -1.11 8.69
C VAL A 97 2.63 0.15 7.91
N ASP A 98 3.77 0.19 7.25
CA ASP A 98 4.13 1.27 6.35
C ASP A 98 3.38 1.12 5.02
N ILE A 99 2.98 2.24 4.39
CA ILE A 99 2.23 2.21 3.14
C ILE A 99 3.05 2.80 2.00
N GLY A 100 3.02 2.09 0.87
CA GLY A 100 3.49 2.57 -0.43
C GLY A 100 2.37 2.54 -1.48
N TRP A 101 2.53 3.35 -2.52
CA TRP A 101 1.59 3.42 -3.63
C TRP A 101 2.34 3.31 -4.96
N LEU A 102 1.85 2.48 -5.89
CA LEU A 102 2.39 2.46 -7.25
C LEU A 102 1.92 3.69 -8.02
N ALA A 103 0.65 4.05 -7.93
CA ALA A 103 0.13 5.32 -8.44
C ALA A 103 0.79 6.49 -7.70
N ASP A 104 1.64 7.24 -8.39
CA ASP A 104 2.46 8.30 -7.80
C ASP A 104 1.75 9.65 -7.69
N ASN A 105 0.74 9.88 -8.52
CA ASN A 105 -0.07 11.11 -8.50
C ASN A 105 -1.44 10.84 -9.12
N ARG A 106 -2.29 11.87 -9.18
CA ARG A 106 -3.64 11.81 -9.74
C ARG A 106 -3.66 11.43 -11.23
N ASP A 107 -2.69 11.93 -11.97
CA ASP A 107 -2.60 11.73 -13.43
C ASP A 107 -1.70 10.53 -13.79
N SER A 108 -1.46 9.64 -12.82
CA SER A 108 -0.67 8.43 -13.04
C SER A 108 -1.29 7.55 -14.10
N SER A 109 -0.46 6.95 -14.95
CA SER A 109 -0.89 5.89 -15.85
C SER A 109 -1.39 4.65 -15.09
N ILE A 110 -1.00 4.51 -13.81
CA ILE A 110 -1.48 3.47 -12.91
C ILE A 110 -2.75 3.99 -12.23
N ASN A 111 -3.90 3.66 -12.79
CA ASN A 111 -5.20 4.13 -12.30
C ASN A 111 -6.18 2.97 -12.14
N ASP A 112 -7.24 3.19 -11.39
CA ASP A 112 -8.31 2.23 -11.24
C ASP A 112 -9.22 2.28 -12.49
N PHE A 113 -9.22 1.22 -13.26
CA PHE A 113 -10.03 1.06 -14.48
C PHE A 113 -11.11 -0.01 -14.33
N GLY A 114 -11.32 -0.52 -13.11
CA GLY A 114 -12.25 -1.59 -12.81
C GLY A 114 -11.62 -2.98 -12.90
N LEU A 115 -12.39 -3.95 -13.41
CA LEU A 115 -11.98 -5.35 -13.45
C LEU A 115 -11.10 -5.66 -14.66
N SER A 116 -9.99 -6.37 -14.44
CA SER A 116 -9.23 -7.05 -15.49
C SER A 116 -9.14 -8.55 -15.20
N LYS A 117 -8.94 -9.34 -16.27
CA LYS A 117 -8.85 -10.81 -16.18
C LYS A 117 -7.43 -11.33 -16.42
N SER A 118 -6.53 -10.48 -16.82
CA SER A 118 -5.13 -10.86 -17.08
C SER A 118 -4.16 -9.69 -16.91
N ALA A 119 -2.89 -10.01 -16.74
CA ALA A 119 -1.83 -9.01 -16.68
C ALA A 119 -1.69 -8.24 -18.01
N GLU A 120 -1.92 -8.91 -19.14
CA GLU A 120 -1.90 -8.29 -20.47
C GLU A 120 -2.99 -7.23 -20.60
N GLU A 121 -4.20 -7.54 -20.13
CA GLU A 121 -5.32 -6.60 -20.13
C GLU A 121 -5.00 -5.39 -19.24
N THR A 122 -4.47 -5.62 -18.04
CA THR A 122 -4.05 -4.55 -17.13
C THR A 122 -3.00 -3.64 -17.77
N PHE A 123 -1.99 -4.21 -18.41
CA PHE A 123 -0.97 -3.44 -19.12
C PHE A 123 -1.44 -2.83 -20.44
N GLY A 124 -2.63 -3.13 -20.89
CA GLY A 124 -3.32 -2.37 -21.93
C GLY A 124 -3.82 -1.01 -21.46
N PHE A 125 -4.08 -0.86 -20.14
CA PHE A 125 -4.49 0.39 -19.51
C PHE A 125 -3.31 1.11 -18.82
N TRP A 126 -2.44 0.35 -18.14
CA TRP A 126 -1.30 0.91 -17.43
C TRP A 126 -0.04 0.91 -18.30
N ASP A 127 0.76 1.94 -18.18
CA ASP A 127 2.12 1.92 -18.72
C ASP A 127 2.95 0.86 -17.98
N LYS A 128 3.31 -0.20 -18.69
CA LYS A 128 4.05 -1.34 -18.15
C LYS A 128 5.41 -0.95 -17.58
N GLU A 129 6.16 -0.13 -18.33
CA GLU A 129 7.51 0.28 -17.90
C GLU A 129 7.45 1.18 -16.68
N HIS A 130 6.50 2.10 -16.65
CA HIS A 130 6.24 2.94 -15.50
C HIS A 130 5.84 2.11 -14.28
N THR A 131 4.93 1.14 -14.43
CA THR A 131 4.49 0.25 -13.35
C THR A 131 5.66 -0.55 -12.77
N ILE A 132 6.48 -1.18 -13.62
CA ILE A 132 7.67 -1.92 -13.19
C ILE A 132 8.65 -1.00 -12.45
N LYS A 133 8.91 0.20 -12.99
CA LYS A 133 9.77 1.19 -12.35
C LYS A 133 9.25 1.56 -10.96
N ARG A 134 7.96 1.82 -10.82
CA ARG A 134 7.32 2.14 -9.51
C ARG A 134 7.49 0.98 -8.52
N MET A 135 7.24 -0.25 -8.95
CA MET A 135 7.43 -1.42 -8.09
C MET A 135 8.89 -1.59 -7.65
N ILE A 136 9.85 -1.42 -8.56
CA ILE A 136 11.29 -1.46 -8.21
C ILE A 136 11.63 -0.38 -7.18
N LEU A 137 11.08 0.82 -7.30
CA LEU A 137 11.30 1.89 -6.33
C LEU A 137 10.74 1.52 -4.96
N MET A 138 9.56 0.90 -4.87
CA MET A 138 9.00 0.42 -3.60
C MET A 138 9.88 -0.67 -2.97
N VAL A 139 10.31 -1.67 -3.74
CA VAL A 139 11.21 -2.71 -3.26
C VAL A 139 12.53 -2.12 -2.74
N ARG A 140 13.10 -1.15 -3.45
CA ARG A 140 14.33 -0.47 -3.01
C ARG A 140 14.14 0.41 -1.77
N ALA A 141 12.96 1.01 -1.61
CA ALA A 141 12.64 1.86 -0.46
C ALA A 141 12.42 1.03 0.82
N TYR A 142 11.66 -0.05 0.72
CA TYR A 142 11.29 -0.88 1.88
C TYR A 142 12.26 -2.05 2.13
N LYS A 143 13.04 -2.46 1.12
CA LYS A 143 14.05 -3.53 1.20
C LYS A 143 13.51 -4.81 1.86
N PRO A 144 12.40 -5.38 1.37
CA PRO A 144 11.81 -6.54 2.00
C PRO A 144 12.68 -7.78 1.83
N ASP A 145 12.76 -8.61 2.88
CA ASP A 145 13.30 -9.97 2.81
C ASP A 145 12.29 -10.93 2.21
N ILE A 146 11.00 -10.65 2.42
CA ILE A 146 9.87 -11.47 1.95
C ILE A 146 8.86 -10.56 1.25
N ILE A 147 8.47 -10.93 0.03
CA ILE A 147 7.36 -10.27 -0.69
C ILE A 147 6.21 -11.27 -0.82
N PHE A 148 5.05 -10.89 -0.29
CA PHE A 148 3.80 -11.61 -0.43
C PHE A 148 2.92 -10.92 -1.46
N LEU A 149 2.78 -11.56 -2.62
CA LEU A 149 1.96 -11.06 -3.71
C LEU A 149 0.53 -11.54 -3.49
N LEU A 150 -0.37 -10.62 -3.18
CA LEU A 150 -1.79 -10.89 -3.15
C LEU A 150 -2.42 -10.19 -4.36
N PHE A 151 -2.73 -10.98 -5.39
CA PHE A 151 -3.61 -10.58 -6.47
C PHE A 151 -4.84 -11.47 -6.37
N LEU A 152 -5.94 -10.92 -5.90
CA LEU A 152 -7.24 -11.56 -6.12
C LEU A 152 -7.58 -11.32 -7.60
N MET A 153 -7.45 -12.38 -8.39
CA MET A 153 -8.01 -12.43 -9.75
C MET A 153 -9.51 -12.63 -9.65
#